data_2e16b2175b2b7095d221532ebd4e9bb4
#
_entry.id   2e16b2175b2b7095d221532ebd4e9bb4
#
_cell.length_a   1.000
_cell.length_b   1.000
_cell.length_c   1.000
_cell.angle_alpha   90.00
_cell.angle_beta   90.00
_cell.angle_gamma   90.00
#
_symmetry.space_group_name_H-M   'P 1'
#
loop_
_entity.id
_entity.type
_entity.pdbx_description
1 polymer ?
#
loop_
_entity_poly.entity_id
_entity_poly.type
_entity_poly.pdbx_seq_one_letter_code
_entity_poly.pdbx_strand_id
1 'polypeptide(L)'
;LKGTLPNYNKSYGSYQNPDGSYSFVRNSALGLSGELSIDQNIWLTGGQLSLTSSLDYLKQLGNSGDRHLMSVPVTLKLTQPILGVNNVKWNRRIEPVRYAEAKAEFITATEEVTMRAITYYFDLLLAKETLGTARQNLTNANQLYEVAIAKRKMGQISENELLQLKLSALNAKAALTEAESDLNAKMFQLRAFLGVG
;
A
#
# COMPACT_ATOMS: atom_id res chain seq x y z
N LEU A 1 -22.66 14.77 5.95
CA LEU A 1 -23.81 13.88 5.77
C LEU A 1 -23.46 12.50 6.31
N LYS A 2 -24.25 11.99 7.24
CA LYS A 2 -24.09 10.69 7.87
C LYS A 2 -25.38 9.90 7.70
N GLY A 3 -25.31 8.67 7.25
CA GLY A 3 -26.44 7.77 7.16
C GLY A 3 -26.04 6.40 7.67
N THR A 4 -26.91 5.72 8.40
CA THR A 4 -26.71 4.33 8.78
C THR A 4 -27.55 3.44 7.89
N LEU A 5 -26.95 2.34 7.43
CA LEU A 5 -27.69 1.27 6.74
C LEU A 5 -28.72 0.69 7.71
N PRO A 6 -29.86 0.14 7.19
CA PRO A 6 -30.88 -0.49 8.02
C PRO A 6 -30.23 -1.49 9.00
N ASN A 7 -30.38 -1.22 10.29
CA ASN A 7 -29.91 -2.09 11.35
C ASN A 7 -31.08 -2.90 11.91
N TYR A 8 -30.99 -4.22 11.78
CA TYR A 8 -31.95 -5.14 12.38
C TYR A 8 -31.42 -5.59 13.74
N ASN A 9 -32.16 -5.24 14.78
CA ASN A 9 -31.86 -5.69 16.15
C ASN A 9 -32.97 -6.60 16.67
N LYS A 10 -32.55 -7.76 17.21
CA LYS A 10 -33.45 -8.72 17.86
C LYS A 10 -32.95 -8.93 19.28
N SER A 11 -33.76 -8.51 20.25
CA SER A 11 -33.47 -8.65 21.68
C SER A 11 -34.66 -9.28 22.42
N TYR A 12 -34.38 -9.89 23.54
CA TYR A 12 -35.39 -10.37 24.46
C TYR A 12 -35.34 -9.51 25.72
N GLY A 13 -36.43 -8.84 26.03
CA GLY A 13 -36.61 -8.10 27.28
C GLY A 13 -37.41 -8.92 28.28
N SER A 14 -37.05 -8.89 29.55
CA SER A 14 -37.89 -9.42 30.62
C SER A 14 -38.83 -8.34 31.13
N TYR A 15 -40.10 -8.66 31.21
CA TYR A 15 -41.15 -7.81 31.80
C TYR A 15 -41.70 -8.52 33.06
N GLN A 16 -41.70 -7.84 34.20
CA GLN A 16 -42.28 -8.38 35.42
C GLN A 16 -43.78 -8.06 35.42
N ASN A 17 -44.56 -9.10 35.46
CA ASN A 17 -46.03 -8.99 35.56
C ASN A 17 -46.43 -8.53 37.00
N PRO A 18 -47.67 -7.99 37.18
CA PRO A 18 -48.15 -7.59 38.48
C PRO A 18 -48.24 -8.72 39.54
N ASP A 19 -48.25 -9.99 39.06
CA ASP A 19 -48.24 -11.21 39.90
C ASP A 19 -46.83 -11.64 40.35
N GLY A 20 -45.78 -10.86 39.97
CA GLY A 20 -44.39 -11.16 40.30
C GLY A 20 -43.69 -12.12 39.33
N SER A 21 -44.40 -12.69 38.37
CA SER A 21 -43.80 -13.55 37.33
C SER A 21 -43.06 -12.73 36.25
N TYR A 22 -42.08 -13.35 35.56
CA TYR A 22 -41.39 -12.71 34.48
C TYR A 22 -41.85 -13.29 33.14
N SER A 23 -42.30 -12.42 32.24
CA SER A 23 -42.51 -12.78 30.84
C SER A 23 -41.39 -12.23 29.96
N PHE A 24 -40.95 -13.06 28.99
CA PHE A 24 -39.94 -12.64 28.03
C PHE A 24 -40.62 -12.16 26.75
N VAL A 25 -40.43 -10.90 26.47
CA VAL A 25 -40.97 -10.28 25.25
C VAL A 25 -39.87 -10.17 24.21
N ARG A 26 -40.12 -10.69 23.02
CA ARG A 26 -39.23 -10.57 21.90
C ARG A 26 -39.38 -9.19 21.28
N ASN A 27 -38.35 -8.40 21.32
CA ASN A 27 -38.29 -7.10 20.68
C ASN A 27 -37.44 -7.21 19.40
N SER A 28 -38.04 -6.98 18.26
CA SER A 28 -37.36 -6.99 16.96
C SER A 28 -37.63 -5.65 16.30
N ALA A 29 -36.59 -4.89 16.02
CA ALA A 29 -36.71 -3.55 15.45
C ALA A 29 -35.76 -3.36 14.25
N LEU A 30 -36.24 -2.67 13.24
CA LEU A 30 -35.49 -2.17 12.11
C LEU A 30 -35.31 -0.67 12.28
N GLY A 31 -34.07 -0.22 12.42
CA GLY A 31 -33.72 1.20 12.54
C GLY A 31 -33.02 1.70 11.29
N LEU A 32 -33.37 2.89 10.86
CA LEU A 32 -32.68 3.66 9.82
C LEU A 32 -32.50 5.07 10.34
N SER A 33 -31.30 5.61 10.31
CA SER A 33 -31.05 6.99 10.73
C SER A 33 -30.29 7.76 9.66
N GLY A 34 -30.66 9.02 9.50
CA GLY A 34 -29.95 10.00 8.68
C GLY A 34 -29.63 11.24 9.49
N GLU A 35 -28.42 11.73 9.39
CA GLU A 35 -27.96 12.95 10.08
C GLU A 35 -27.25 13.86 9.08
N LEU A 36 -27.62 15.11 9.09
CA LEU A 36 -26.92 16.20 8.42
C LEU A 36 -26.30 17.09 9.49
N SER A 37 -24.99 17.27 9.46
CA SER A 37 -24.28 18.17 10.37
C SER A 37 -23.42 19.16 9.60
N ILE A 38 -23.40 20.40 10.07
CA ILE A 38 -22.52 21.46 9.62
C ILE A 38 -21.78 21.98 10.86
N ASP A 39 -20.46 21.81 10.84
CA ASP A 39 -19.59 22.20 11.93
C ASP A 39 -18.69 23.36 11.49
N GLN A 40 -18.77 24.47 12.20
CA GLN A 40 -17.97 25.66 11.95
C GLN A 40 -17.09 25.98 13.15
N ASN A 41 -15.80 25.97 12.95
CA ASN A 41 -14.84 26.38 13.98
C ASN A 41 -14.73 27.92 14.04
N ILE A 42 -14.80 28.46 15.25
CA ILE A 42 -14.63 29.90 15.50
C ILE A 42 -13.15 30.15 15.81
N TRP A 43 -12.44 30.71 14.83
CA TRP A 43 -10.98 30.90 14.92
C TRP A 43 -10.55 31.84 16.05
N LEU A 44 -11.39 32.78 16.42
CA LEU A 44 -11.06 33.81 17.41
C LEU A 44 -11.03 33.23 18.83
N THR A 45 -12.00 32.40 19.16
CA THR A 45 -12.21 31.87 20.52
C THR A 45 -11.81 30.39 20.65
N GLY A 46 -11.61 29.69 19.52
CA GLY A 46 -11.35 28.23 19.51
C GLY A 46 -12.61 27.42 19.77
N GLY A 47 -13.79 28.05 19.76
CA GLY A 47 -15.08 27.35 19.90
C GLY A 47 -15.53 26.70 18.60
N GLN A 48 -16.54 25.85 18.69
CA GLN A 48 -17.19 25.18 17.57
C GLN A 48 -18.70 25.41 17.63
N LEU A 49 -19.24 25.84 16.53
CA LEU A 49 -20.68 25.94 16.30
C LEU A 49 -21.11 24.78 15.41
N SER A 50 -22.02 23.95 15.89
CA SER A 50 -22.56 22.80 15.17
C SER A 50 -24.04 22.97 14.94
N LEU A 51 -24.48 22.82 13.70
CA LEU A 51 -25.88 22.76 13.28
C LEU A 51 -26.16 21.34 12.84
N THR A 52 -27.10 20.66 13.50
CA THR A 52 -27.40 19.26 13.24
C THR A 52 -28.89 19.08 12.97
N SER A 53 -29.23 18.27 11.99
CA SER A 53 -30.60 17.82 11.72
C SER A 53 -30.56 16.29 11.62
N SER A 54 -31.47 15.61 12.34
CA SER A 54 -31.54 14.16 12.30
C SER A 54 -32.97 13.67 12.02
N LEU A 55 -33.03 12.54 11.34
CA LEU A 55 -34.24 11.80 11.02
C LEU A 55 -33.99 10.32 11.34
N ASP A 56 -34.78 9.80 12.26
CA ASP A 56 -34.71 8.41 12.70
C ASP A 56 -36.02 7.70 12.41
N TYR A 57 -35.92 6.62 11.66
CA TYR A 57 -37.05 5.73 11.36
C TYR A 57 -36.85 4.41 12.09
N LEU A 58 -37.84 4.08 12.93
CA LEU A 58 -37.87 2.83 13.69
C LEU A 58 -39.12 2.05 13.34
N LYS A 59 -38.95 0.84 12.84
CA LYS A 59 -40.04 -0.11 12.59
C LYS A 59 -39.93 -1.29 13.55
N GLN A 60 -40.91 -1.49 14.42
CA GLN A 60 -41.00 -2.68 15.27
C GLN A 60 -41.58 -3.83 14.47
N LEU A 61 -40.84 -4.95 14.43
CA LEU A 61 -41.25 -6.20 13.79
C LEU A 61 -41.80 -7.14 14.88
N GLY A 62 -43.03 -6.92 15.28
CA GLY A 62 -43.72 -7.70 16.31
C GLY A 62 -45.24 -7.63 16.08
N ASN A 63 -46.02 -8.13 17.08
CA ASN A 63 -47.48 -8.22 16.98
C ASN A 63 -48.19 -6.87 16.76
N SER A 64 -47.54 -5.74 17.01
CA SER A 64 -48.12 -4.40 16.83
C SER A 64 -47.71 -3.71 15.53
N GLY A 65 -46.62 -4.11 14.89
CA GLY A 65 -46.18 -3.54 13.60
C GLY A 65 -45.95 -2.02 13.60
N ASP A 66 -45.72 -1.42 14.76
CA ASP A 66 -45.64 0.03 14.94
C ASP A 66 -44.44 0.64 14.21
N ARG A 67 -44.72 1.79 13.58
CA ARG A 67 -43.71 2.58 12.86
C ARG A 67 -43.58 3.93 13.56
N HIS A 68 -42.37 4.25 13.95
CA HIS A 68 -42.07 5.54 14.57
C HIS A 68 -41.09 6.29 13.69
N LEU A 69 -41.47 7.50 13.33
CA LEU A 69 -40.60 8.48 12.65
C LEU A 69 -40.31 9.57 13.69
N MET A 70 -39.03 9.67 14.07
CA MET A 70 -38.56 10.72 14.96
C MET A 70 -37.69 11.66 14.16
N SER A 71 -37.96 12.95 14.21
CA SER A 71 -37.12 13.95 13.61
C SER A 71 -36.74 15.03 14.60
N VAL A 72 -35.47 15.41 14.59
CA VAL A 72 -35.00 16.61 15.24
C VAL A 72 -34.67 17.59 14.13
N PRO A 73 -35.56 18.53 13.80
CA PRO A 73 -35.44 19.35 12.59
C PRO A 73 -34.15 20.15 12.58
N VAL A 74 -33.81 20.80 13.69
CA VAL A 74 -32.57 21.59 13.83
C VAL A 74 -32.15 21.63 15.29
N THR A 75 -30.89 21.30 15.50
CA THR A 75 -30.20 21.47 16.78
C THR A 75 -28.98 22.37 16.58
N LEU A 76 -28.92 23.46 17.34
CA LEU A 76 -27.77 24.35 17.39
C LEU A 76 -26.99 24.08 18.66
N LYS A 77 -25.71 23.71 18.51
CA LYS A 77 -24.80 23.43 19.61
C LYS A 77 -23.59 24.34 19.52
N LEU A 78 -23.32 25.09 20.59
CA LEU A 78 -22.09 25.86 20.73
C LEU A 78 -21.21 25.17 21.79
N THR A 79 -20.00 24.80 21.38
CA THR A 79 -18.99 24.26 22.26
C THR A 79 -17.84 25.27 22.36
N GLN A 80 -17.65 25.86 23.56
CA GLN A 80 -16.65 26.91 23.78
C GLN A 80 -15.70 26.49 24.89
N PRO A 81 -14.41 26.23 24.59
CA PRO A 81 -13.41 26.04 25.63
C PRO A 81 -13.11 27.36 26.33
N ILE A 82 -13.28 27.40 27.65
CA ILE A 82 -13.07 28.61 28.47
C ILE A 82 -11.62 28.70 28.93
N LEU A 83 -11.02 27.57 29.33
CA LEU A 83 -9.63 27.48 29.86
C LEU A 83 -8.71 26.64 28.97
N GLY A 84 -9.16 26.30 27.77
CA GLY A 84 -8.42 25.46 26.84
C GLY A 84 -7.53 26.22 25.85
N VAL A 85 -6.57 25.53 25.30
CA VAL A 85 -5.71 26.08 24.20
C VAL A 85 -6.57 26.25 22.94
N ASN A 86 -6.48 27.38 22.28
CA ASN A 86 -7.12 27.59 21.01
C ASN A 86 -6.38 26.84 19.89
N ASN A 87 -6.77 25.59 19.67
CA ASN A 87 -6.19 24.70 18.65
C ASN A 87 -6.34 25.25 17.22
N VAL A 88 -7.43 25.97 16.94
CA VAL A 88 -7.65 26.57 15.60
C VAL A 88 -6.61 27.62 15.29
N LYS A 89 -6.26 28.45 16.26
CA LYS A 89 -5.22 29.49 16.13
C LYS A 89 -3.83 28.85 15.95
N TRP A 90 -3.54 27.80 16.70
CA TRP A 90 -2.25 27.09 16.58
C TRP A 90 -2.16 26.34 15.26
N ASN A 91 -3.19 25.63 14.84
CA ASN A 91 -3.22 24.92 13.55
C ASN A 91 -2.97 25.89 12.39
N ARG A 92 -3.60 27.08 12.42
CA ARG A 92 -3.36 28.09 11.39
C ARG A 92 -1.88 28.54 11.29
N ARG A 93 -1.13 28.49 12.39
CA ARG A 93 0.30 28.81 12.39
C ARG A 93 1.16 27.61 11.98
N ILE A 94 0.74 26.41 12.30
CA ILE A 94 1.47 25.18 12.02
C ILE A 94 1.28 24.72 10.57
N GLU A 95 0.08 24.88 10.01
CA GLU A 95 -0.23 24.40 8.65
C GLU A 95 0.71 24.93 7.54
N PRO A 96 1.14 26.19 7.52
CA PRO A 96 2.11 26.65 6.52
C PRO A 96 3.48 25.95 6.65
N VAL A 97 3.89 25.62 7.89
CA VAL A 97 5.15 24.89 8.15
C VAL A 97 5.00 23.44 7.68
N ARG A 98 3.90 22.78 8.00
CA ARG A 98 3.57 21.43 7.52
C ARG A 98 3.50 21.36 6.00
N TYR A 99 2.94 22.39 5.36
CA TYR A 99 2.92 22.47 3.91
C TYR A 99 4.33 22.57 3.31
N ALA A 100 5.20 23.39 3.93
CA ALA A 100 6.59 23.49 3.50
C ALA A 100 7.36 22.18 3.70
N GLU A 101 7.13 21.49 4.84
CA GLU A 101 7.67 20.16 5.13
C GLU A 101 7.21 19.13 4.09
N ALA A 102 5.90 19.01 3.85
CA ALA A 102 5.35 18.08 2.86
C ALA A 102 5.87 18.35 1.44
N LYS A 103 6.09 19.62 1.10
CA LYS A 103 6.71 20.01 -0.18
C LYS A 103 8.17 19.56 -0.26
N ALA A 104 8.94 19.71 0.82
CA ALA A 104 10.33 19.24 0.87
C ALA A 104 10.38 17.71 0.79
N GLU A 105 9.53 17.01 1.52
CA GLU A 105 9.41 15.54 1.46
C GLU A 105 9.04 15.05 0.06
N PHE A 106 8.12 15.73 -0.62
CA PHE A 106 7.76 15.38 -2.00
C PHE A 106 8.96 15.51 -2.96
N ILE A 107 9.78 16.57 -2.82
CA ILE A 107 10.99 16.76 -3.63
C ILE A 107 11.97 15.62 -3.35
N THR A 108 12.26 15.34 -2.07
CA THR A 108 13.17 14.25 -1.68
C THR A 108 12.68 12.88 -2.20
N ALA A 109 11.39 12.57 -2.06
CA ALA A 109 10.82 11.34 -2.58
C ALA A 109 10.95 11.25 -4.12
N THR A 110 10.77 12.36 -4.82
CA THR A 110 10.94 12.41 -6.28
C THR A 110 12.39 12.17 -6.69
N GLU A 111 13.34 12.76 -5.95
CA GLU A 111 14.78 12.55 -6.17
C GLU A 111 15.17 11.10 -5.90
N GLU A 112 14.66 10.48 -4.83
CA GLU A 112 14.90 9.07 -4.52
C GLU A 112 14.40 8.13 -5.64
N VAL A 113 13.19 8.37 -6.15
CA VAL A 113 12.63 7.60 -7.27
C VAL A 113 13.51 7.76 -8.51
N THR A 114 13.95 8.98 -8.80
CA THR A 114 14.83 9.28 -9.93
C THR A 114 16.18 8.56 -9.78
N MET A 115 16.79 8.62 -8.61
CA MET A 115 18.05 7.92 -8.34
C MET A 115 17.93 6.40 -8.49
N ARG A 116 16.82 5.81 -8.02
CA ARG A 116 16.56 4.37 -8.20
C ARG A 116 16.39 4.01 -9.68
N ALA A 117 15.67 4.82 -10.45
CA ALA A 117 15.51 4.61 -11.89
C ALA A 117 16.86 4.62 -12.61
N ILE A 118 17.72 5.60 -12.30
CA ILE A 118 19.07 5.72 -12.84
C ILE A 118 19.90 4.49 -12.48
N THR A 119 19.87 4.08 -11.22
CA THR A 119 20.61 2.90 -10.75
C THR A 119 20.18 1.64 -11.49
N TYR A 120 18.89 1.35 -11.60
CA TYR A 120 18.39 0.18 -12.31
C TYR A 120 18.73 0.21 -13.82
N TYR A 121 18.73 1.39 -14.42
CA TYR A 121 19.14 1.54 -15.81
C TYR A 121 20.61 1.22 -16.02
N PHE A 122 21.50 1.75 -15.17
CA PHE A 122 22.94 1.49 -15.27
C PHE A 122 23.29 0.06 -14.90
N ASP A 123 22.61 -0.54 -13.92
CA ASP A 123 22.76 -1.96 -13.58
C ASP A 123 22.42 -2.84 -14.79
N LEU A 124 21.35 -2.55 -15.49
CA LEU A 124 20.96 -3.27 -16.69
C LEU A 124 21.99 -3.11 -17.82
N LEU A 125 22.49 -1.89 -17.99
CA LEU A 125 23.53 -1.60 -18.99
C LEU A 125 24.82 -2.38 -18.70
N LEU A 126 25.24 -2.40 -17.43
CA LEU A 126 26.41 -3.15 -16.98
C LEU A 126 26.25 -4.66 -17.20
N ALA A 127 25.09 -5.20 -16.84
CA ALA A 127 24.77 -6.62 -17.05
C ALA A 127 24.82 -6.98 -18.54
N LYS A 128 24.34 -6.08 -19.44
CA LYS A 128 24.42 -6.28 -20.89
C LYS A 128 25.86 -6.32 -21.40
N GLU A 129 26.71 -5.42 -20.92
CA GLU A 129 28.14 -5.40 -21.31
C GLU A 129 28.88 -6.63 -20.74
N THR A 130 28.55 -7.04 -19.50
CA THR A 130 29.09 -8.26 -18.89
C THR A 130 28.73 -9.49 -19.72
N LEU A 131 27.49 -9.59 -20.19
CA LEU A 131 27.04 -10.66 -21.08
C LEU A 131 27.82 -10.66 -22.40
N GLY A 132 28.07 -9.49 -22.99
CA GLY A 132 28.90 -9.35 -24.20
C GLY A 132 30.31 -9.91 -23.99
N THR A 133 30.93 -9.54 -22.87
CA THR A 133 32.26 -10.00 -22.49
C THR A 133 32.27 -11.50 -22.24
N ALA A 134 31.28 -12.06 -21.53
CA ALA A 134 31.17 -13.49 -21.26
C ALA A 134 31.04 -14.31 -22.56
N ARG A 135 30.26 -13.82 -23.53
CA ARG A 135 30.14 -14.45 -24.87
C ARG A 135 31.46 -14.48 -25.61
N GLN A 136 32.21 -13.36 -25.60
CA GLN A 136 33.51 -13.29 -26.24
C GLN A 136 34.51 -14.23 -25.58
N ASN A 137 34.53 -14.29 -24.24
CA ASN A 137 35.37 -15.18 -23.46
C ASN A 137 35.07 -16.64 -23.77
N LEU A 138 33.82 -17.05 -23.88
CA LEU A 138 33.44 -18.41 -24.25
C LEU A 138 33.92 -18.74 -25.68
N THR A 139 33.76 -17.80 -26.62
CA THR A 139 34.23 -17.98 -28.00
C THR A 139 35.75 -18.22 -28.02
N ASN A 140 36.51 -17.37 -27.32
CA ASN A 140 37.95 -17.49 -27.22
C ASN A 140 38.38 -18.82 -26.54
N ALA A 141 37.71 -19.18 -25.43
CA ALA A 141 38.03 -20.43 -24.72
C ALA A 141 37.74 -21.66 -25.58
N ASN A 142 36.66 -21.67 -26.36
CA ASN A 142 36.36 -22.76 -27.29
C ASN A 142 37.39 -22.85 -28.41
N GLN A 143 37.79 -21.71 -28.98
CA GLN A 143 38.85 -21.68 -30.04
C GLN A 143 40.16 -22.21 -29.50
N LEU A 144 40.58 -21.83 -28.29
CA LEU A 144 41.81 -22.37 -27.64
C LEU A 144 41.69 -23.87 -27.40
N TYR A 145 40.55 -24.37 -26.97
CA TYR A 145 40.30 -25.78 -26.78
C TYR A 145 40.38 -26.58 -28.10
N GLU A 146 39.77 -26.05 -29.19
CA GLU A 146 39.86 -26.65 -30.53
C GLU A 146 41.32 -26.76 -31.01
N VAL A 147 42.12 -25.68 -30.86
CA VAL A 147 43.53 -25.66 -31.19
C VAL A 147 44.31 -26.69 -30.32
N ALA A 148 43.93 -26.80 -29.04
CA ALA A 148 44.56 -27.77 -28.14
C ALA A 148 44.27 -29.22 -28.55
N ILE A 149 43.05 -29.53 -28.99
CA ILE A 149 42.71 -30.85 -29.54
C ILE A 149 43.64 -31.21 -30.74
N ALA A 150 43.82 -30.26 -31.65
CA ALA A 150 44.70 -30.46 -32.81
C ALA A 150 46.15 -30.66 -32.38
N LYS A 151 46.69 -29.86 -31.48
CA LYS A 151 48.06 -30.01 -30.92
C LYS A 151 48.27 -31.32 -30.16
N ARG A 152 47.24 -31.78 -29.42
CA ARG A 152 47.31 -33.08 -28.73
C ARG A 152 47.41 -34.23 -29.70
N LYS A 153 46.65 -34.19 -30.79
CA LYS A 153 46.75 -35.20 -31.88
C LYS A 153 48.15 -35.27 -32.49
N MET A 154 48.85 -34.12 -32.54
CA MET A 154 50.24 -34.05 -33.01
C MET A 154 51.31 -34.35 -31.94
N GLY A 155 50.90 -34.70 -30.72
CA GLY A 155 51.80 -34.98 -29.59
C GLY A 155 52.51 -33.77 -29.01
N GLN A 156 52.02 -32.53 -29.30
CA GLN A 156 52.69 -31.29 -28.88
C GLN A 156 52.28 -30.78 -27.50
N ILE A 157 51.20 -31.29 -26.93
CA ILE A 157 50.73 -30.93 -25.59
C ILE A 157 50.38 -32.17 -24.77
N SER A 158 50.42 -32.03 -23.45
CA SER A 158 50.03 -33.08 -22.52
C SER A 158 48.51 -33.22 -22.38
N GLU A 159 48.07 -34.35 -21.86
CA GLU A 159 46.65 -34.56 -21.57
C GLU A 159 46.14 -33.62 -20.48
N ASN A 160 46.97 -33.32 -19.49
CA ASN A 160 46.64 -32.37 -18.43
C ASN A 160 46.40 -30.96 -18.96
N GLU A 161 47.22 -30.48 -19.91
CA GLU A 161 47.02 -29.19 -20.57
C GLU A 161 45.69 -29.13 -21.36
N LEU A 162 45.37 -30.22 -22.08
CA LEU A 162 44.10 -30.34 -22.79
C LEU A 162 42.91 -30.30 -21.82
N LEU A 163 42.98 -31.01 -20.70
CA LEU A 163 41.94 -31.02 -19.66
C LEU A 163 41.78 -29.65 -19.00
N GLN A 164 42.89 -28.92 -18.77
CA GLN A 164 42.82 -27.54 -18.24
C GLN A 164 42.11 -26.60 -19.20
N LEU A 165 42.40 -26.68 -20.49
CA LEU A 165 41.72 -25.87 -21.50
C LEU A 165 40.24 -26.25 -21.66
N LYS A 166 39.89 -27.53 -21.53
CA LYS A 166 38.52 -27.99 -21.48
C LYS A 166 37.79 -27.44 -20.24
N LEU A 167 38.43 -27.46 -19.08
CA LEU A 167 37.89 -26.90 -17.86
C LEU A 167 37.67 -25.39 -18.00
N SER A 168 38.63 -24.67 -18.62
CA SER A 168 38.49 -23.23 -18.92
C SER A 168 37.29 -22.93 -19.81
N ALA A 169 37.07 -23.74 -20.86
CA ALA A 169 35.87 -23.58 -21.73
C ALA A 169 34.55 -23.86 -20.97
N LEU A 170 34.53 -24.86 -20.08
CA LEU A 170 33.37 -25.15 -19.24
C LEU A 170 33.07 -24.01 -18.25
N ASN A 171 34.14 -23.46 -17.63
CA ASN A 171 34.02 -22.32 -16.72
C ASN A 171 33.51 -21.07 -17.47
N ALA A 172 33.99 -20.81 -18.68
CA ALA A 172 33.51 -19.72 -19.51
C ALA A 172 32.02 -19.90 -19.92
N LYS A 173 31.61 -21.15 -20.14
CA LYS A 173 30.18 -21.47 -20.41
C LYS A 173 29.32 -21.23 -19.17
N ALA A 174 29.78 -21.60 -17.98
CA ALA A 174 29.07 -21.34 -16.73
C ALA A 174 28.93 -19.83 -16.48
N ALA A 175 30.00 -19.06 -16.68
CA ALA A 175 30.01 -17.62 -16.56
C ALA A 175 29.06 -16.94 -17.56
N LEU A 176 28.89 -17.46 -18.76
CA LEU A 176 27.90 -16.99 -19.72
C LEU A 176 26.47 -17.20 -19.21
N THR A 177 26.18 -18.40 -18.68
CA THR A 177 24.83 -18.71 -18.15
C THR A 177 24.49 -17.81 -16.93
N GLU A 178 25.50 -17.55 -16.09
CA GLU A 178 25.35 -16.63 -14.97
C GLU A 178 25.07 -15.20 -15.45
N ALA A 179 25.80 -14.69 -16.43
CA ALA A 179 25.59 -13.36 -16.99
C ALA A 179 24.21 -13.23 -17.71
N GLU A 180 23.73 -14.30 -18.36
CA GLU A 180 22.38 -14.33 -18.94
C GLU A 180 21.29 -14.27 -17.86
N SER A 181 21.48 -14.99 -16.76
CA SER A 181 20.56 -14.96 -15.62
C SER A 181 20.54 -13.58 -14.95
N ASP A 182 21.72 -12.98 -14.74
CA ASP A 182 21.82 -11.64 -14.14
C ASP A 182 21.16 -10.57 -15.02
N LEU A 183 21.39 -10.60 -16.34
CA LEU A 183 20.72 -9.70 -17.27
C LEU A 183 19.19 -9.81 -17.18
N ASN A 184 18.66 -11.01 -17.13
CA ASN A 184 17.23 -11.25 -16.97
C ASN A 184 16.69 -10.70 -15.64
N ALA A 185 17.44 -10.90 -14.55
CA ALA A 185 17.09 -10.38 -13.23
C ALA A 185 17.05 -8.83 -13.23
N LYS A 186 18.08 -8.17 -13.79
CA LYS A 186 18.13 -6.71 -13.87
C LYS A 186 17.05 -6.14 -14.78
N MET A 187 16.74 -6.81 -15.88
CA MET A 187 15.62 -6.43 -16.77
C MET A 187 14.28 -6.53 -16.04
N PHE A 188 14.07 -7.62 -15.27
CA PHE A 188 12.86 -7.79 -14.48
C PHE A 188 12.72 -6.70 -13.39
N GLN A 189 13.82 -6.39 -12.69
CA GLN A 189 13.83 -5.32 -11.68
C GLN A 189 13.43 -3.97 -12.27
N LEU A 190 13.99 -3.61 -13.42
CA LEU A 190 13.65 -2.35 -14.08
C LEU A 190 12.18 -2.33 -14.55
N ARG A 191 11.69 -3.42 -15.15
CA ARG A 191 10.29 -3.54 -15.58
C ARG A 191 9.32 -3.44 -14.39
N ALA A 192 9.60 -4.16 -13.31
CA ALA A 192 8.78 -4.12 -12.10
C ALA A 192 8.74 -2.71 -11.50
N PHE A 193 9.88 -2.00 -11.50
CA PHE A 193 9.96 -0.62 -11.04
C PHE A 193 9.15 0.34 -11.91
N LEU A 194 9.17 0.16 -13.23
CA LEU A 194 8.41 0.99 -14.17
C LEU A 194 6.93 0.61 -14.27
N GLY A 195 6.50 -0.48 -13.65
CA GLY A 195 5.14 -0.99 -13.73
C GLY A 195 4.76 -1.54 -15.12
N VAL A 196 5.75 -1.89 -15.94
CA VAL A 196 5.55 -2.47 -17.27
C VAL A 196 5.68 -3.99 -17.16
N GLY A 197 4.54 -4.67 -17.30
CA GLY A 197 4.43 -6.13 -17.28
C GLY A 197 4.72 -6.75 -18.66
#